data_ed8e570d00080ddeafa756908abfc3e1
#
_entry.id   ed8e570d00080ddeafa756908abfc3e1
#
_cell.length_a   1.000
_cell.length_b   1.000
_cell.length_c   1.000
_cell.angle_alpha   90.00
_cell.angle_beta   90.00
_cell.angle_gamma   90.00
#
_symmetry.space_group_name_H-M   'P 1'
#
loop_
_entity.id
_entity.type
_entity.pdbx_description
1 polymer ?
#
loop_
_entity_poly.entity_id
_entity_poly.type
_entity_poly.pdbx_seq_one_letter_code
_entity_poly.pdbx_strand_id
1 'polypeptide(L)'
;MLYDIVIVGAGVAGCATALALKKANKTLRIAIIERNESVVHPYKIGETLPPHASKQFQNLNIWKPFLACDFSSSYGTSSLWGSNKVYTNEYIFSPYGYGWNLDRNRFDQFMMEQTKLQEVDFYFNTSCVTSVLDNSQWQLECESNSDRLNLKAIFVVDASGKKAAFAALQGIQKVRSDKQVGIYRFYDINQHHETKIKEGIVVETTQNGWWYSATLPNNKLVLGYMTDADLAHDLKLKSPINFEALLQQTQITGERTLALETKTSPFLVAAHTQYLSASVGEGWLAVGDAASSYDPISSLGIYKSLVMSQWASFAIIDALNEEKSGLKKYDYLVQQDFQQYTAKRLEFYQQEKRFSEAVFWKRRHYNQ
;
A
#
# COMPACT_ATOMS: atom_id res chain seq x y z
N MET A 1 24.13 6.14 18.57
CA MET A 1 22.96 6.72 19.27
C MET A 1 22.02 5.56 19.61
N LEU A 2 21.45 5.51 20.80
CA LEU A 2 20.55 4.43 21.24
C LEU A 2 19.08 4.92 21.16
N TYR A 3 18.23 4.17 20.49
CA TYR A 3 16.79 4.35 20.42
C TYR A 3 16.07 3.18 21.10
N ASP A 4 14.86 3.42 21.57
CA ASP A 4 14.00 2.30 21.99
C ASP A 4 13.56 1.53 20.76
N ILE A 5 13.22 2.28 19.67
CA ILE A 5 12.70 1.67 18.44
C ILE A 5 13.34 2.34 17.22
N VAL A 6 13.81 1.52 16.27
CA VAL A 6 14.14 1.97 14.91
C VAL A 6 13.16 1.37 13.92
N ILE A 7 12.57 2.23 13.08
CA ILE A 7 11.60 1.85 12.03
C ILE A 7 12.29 1.97 10.68
N VAL A 8 12.27 0.91 9.89
CA VAL A 8 12.84 0.86 8.54
C VAL A 8 11.75 1.16 7.52
N GLY A 9 11.73 2.37 6.99
CA GLY A 9 10.78 2.88 5.99
C GLY A 9 9.85 3.97 6.54
N ALA A 10 9.84 5.14 5.88
CA ALA A 10 9.03 6.31 6.20
C ALA A 10 7.68 6.34 5.47
N GLY A 11 7.21 5.21 4.94
CA GLY A 11 5.90 5.10 4.32
C GLY A 11 4.76 5.14 5.35
N VAL A 12 3.52 4.96 4.87
CA VAL A 12 2.31 4.99 5.72
C VAL A 12 2.41 4.06 6.92
N ALA A 13 2.88 2.81 6.73
CA ALA A 13 3.01 1.84 7.82
C ALA A 13 4.01 2.29 8.88
N GLY A 14 5.17 2.82 8.48
CA GLY A 14 6.20 3.30 9.41
C GLY A 14 5.74 4.51 10.20
N CYS A 15 5.20 5.53 9.53
CA CYS A 15 4.68 6.73 10.18
C CYS A 15 3.50 6.40 11.12
N ALA A 16 2.55 5.56 10.67
CA ALA A 16 1.42 5.16 11.50
C ALA A 16 1.85 4.35 12.74
N THR A 17 2.88 3.49 12.60
CA THR A 17 3.43 2.74 13.74
C THR A 17 4.09 3.68 14.75
N ALA A 18 4.88 4.65 14.28
CA ALA A 18 5.49 5.66 15.16
C ALA A 18 4.42 6.48 15.90
N LEU A 19 3.37 6.92 15.20
CA LEU A 19 2.25 7.65 15.80
C LEU A 19 1.53 6.80 16.87
N ALA A 20 1.25 5.54 16.56
CA ALA A 20 0.59 4.63 17.51
C ALA A 20 1.45 4.39 18.77
N LEU A 21 2.75 4.20 18.59
CA LEU A 21 3.71 4.03 19.69
C LEU A 21 3.81 5.29 20.55
N LYS A 22 3.95 6.48 19.94
CA LYS A 22 4.01 7.75 20.67
C LYS A 22 2.70 8.07 21.40
N LYS A 23 1.56 7.64 20.84
CA LYS A 23 0.27 7.71 21.56
C LYS A 23 0.25 6.81 22.80
N ALA A 24 0.79 5.60 22.70
CA ALA A 24 0.85 4.63 23.79
C ALA A 24 1.86 5.06 24.88
N ASN A 25 3.02 5.55 24.46
CA ASN A 25 4.07 6.05 25.36
C ASN A 25 4.86 7.18 24.69
N LYS A 26 4.66 8.41 25.17
CA LYS A 26 5.30 9.62 24.62
C LYS A 26 6.81 9.67 24.85
N THR A 27 7.34 8.95 25.87
CA THR A 27 8.76 9.01 26.23
C THR A 27 9.64 8.14 25.32
N LEU A 28 9.06 7.26 24.51
CA LEU A 28 9.81 6.41 23.59
C LEU A 28 10.67 7.23 22.63
N ARG A 29 11.92 6.88 22.52
CA ARG A 29 12.87 7.41 21.55
C ARG A 29 12.77 6.61 20.27
N ILE A 30 12.20 7.19 19.24
CA ILE A 30 11.92 6.52 17.96
C ILE A 30 12.70 7.20 16.84
N ALA A 31 13.39 6.40 16.03
CA ALA A 31 13.94 6.85 14.75
C ALA A 31 13.29 6.12 13.57
N ILE A 32 13.13 6.83 12.46
CA ILE A 32 12.73 6.26 11.17
C ILE A 32 13.87 6.46 10.19
N ILE A 33 14.33 5.38 9.56
CA ILE A 33 15.29 5.44 8.45
C ILE A 33 14.55 5.24 7.13
N GLU A 34 14.87 6.07 6.14
CA GLU A 34 14.27 6.02 4.79
C GLU A 34 15.39 6.08 3.74
N ARG A 35 15.41 5.09 2.85
CA ARG A 35 16.43 4.96 1.80
C ARG A 35 16.39 6.09 0.76
N ASN A 36 15.23 6.71 0.58
CA ASN A 36 15.06 7.80 -0.37
C ASN A 36 15.29 9.14 0.30
N GLU A 37 15.56 10.15 -0.50
CA GLU A 37 15.74 11.53 -0.06
C GLU A 37 14.45 12.14 0.53
N SER A 38 13.30 11.62 0.10
CA SER A 38 11.99 12.12 0.50
C SER A 38 10.96 11.00 0.50
N VAL A 39 9.86 11.19 1.19
CA VAL A 39 8.65 10.35 1.06
C VAL A 39 7.87 10.66 -0.22
N VAL A 40 8.18 11.78 -0.87
CA VAL A 40 7.56 12.21 -2.13
C VAL A 40 8.24 11.51 -3.30
N HIS A 41 7.46 10.82 -4.11
CA HIS A 41 7.94 10.14 -5.32
C HIS A 41 7.01 10.44 -6.49
N PRO A 42 7.54 10.70 -7.70
CA PRO A 42 6.71 10.84 -8.88
C PRO A 42 5.85 9.57 -9.06
N TYR A 43 4.56 9.79 -9.35
CA TYR A 43 3.64 8.72 -9.74
C TYR A 43 3.48 7.58 -8.71
N LYS A 44 3.33 7.92 -7.43
CA LYS A 44 3.05 6.95 -6.37
C LYS A 44 1.62 6.41 -6.49
N ILE A 45 1.47 5.09 -6.37
CA ILE A 45 0.19 4.38 -6.55
C ILE A 45 -0.46 4.06 -5.20
N GLY A 46 -1.78 3.81 -5.23
CA GLY A 46 -2.59 3.45 -4.05
C GLY A 46 -3.33 4.67 -3.49
N GLU A 47 -4.32 5.14 -4.23
CA GLU A 47 -4.91 6.47 -4.06
C GLU A 47 -6.22 6.45 -3.27
N THR A 48 -6.77 5.26 -2.96
CA THR A 48 -8.11 5.17 -2.39
C THR A 48 -8.12 4.75 -0.94
N LEU A 49 -8.99 5.37 -0.17
CA LEU A 49 -9.30 5.02 1.21
C LEU A 49 -10.79 4.73 1.37
N PRO A 50 -11.16 3.62 2.01
CA PRO A 50 -12.55 3.33 2.34
C PRO A 50 -13.07 4.24 3.47
N PRO A 51 -14.41 4.41 3.61
CA PRO A 51 -15.01 5.28 4.62
C PRO A 51 -14.57 4.97 6.06
N HIS A 52 -14.42 3.70 6.40
CA HIS A 52 -14.05 3.26 7.76
C HIS A 52 -12.58 3.54 8.12
N ALA A 53 -11.76 4.07 7.18
CA ALA A 53 -10.41 4.57 7.49
C ALA A 53 -10.44 5.77 8.46
N SER A 54 -11.54 6.53 8.51
CA SER A 54 -11.77 7.61 9.46
C SER A 54 -11.51 7.18 10.92
N LYS A 55 -11.94 5.96 11.28
CA LYS A 55 -11.72 5.39 12.62
C LYS A 55 -10.22 5.22 12.92
N GLN A 56 -9.42 4.85 11.93
CA GLN A 56 -7.97 4.66 12.13
C GLN A 56 -7.26 6.00 12.36
N PHE A 57 -7.64 7.05 11.63
CA PHE A 57 -7.13 8.39 11.86
C PHE A 57 -7.55 8.97 13.22
N GLN A 58 -8.78 8.68 13.68
CA GLN A 58 -9.22 9.02 15.04
C GLN A 58 -8.37 8.28 16.08
N ASN A 59 -8.15 6.99 15.88
CA ASN A 59 -7.31 6.19 16.76
C ASN A 59 -5.86 6.69 16.84
N LEU A 60 -5.33 7.28 15.77
CA LEU A 60 -4.00 7.87 15.73
C LEU A 60 -3.96 9.34 16.17
N ASN A 61 -5.08 9.95 16.55
CA ASN A 61 -5.24 11.37 16.92
C ASN A 61 -4.89 12.35 15.77
N ILE A 62 -5.00 11.92 14.52
CA ILE A 62 -4.70 12.75 13.33
C ILE A 62 -5.94 13.02 12.46
N TRP A 63 -7.14 12.73 12.95
CA TRP A 63 -8.38 12.88 12.18
C TRP A 63 -8.64 14.34 11.77
N LYS A 64 -8.56 15.27 12.72
CA LYS A 64 -8.78 16.70 12.43
C LYS A 64 -7.74 17.25 11.45
N PRO A 65 -6.42 17.02 11.64
CA PRO A 65 -5.42 17.37 10.65
C PRO A 65 -5.64 16.73 9.27
N PHE A 66 -6.11 15.46 9.21
CA PHE A 66 -6.42 14.78 7.95
C PHE A 66 -7.54 15.49 7.18
N LEU A 67 -8.62 15.88 7.86
CA LEU A 67 -9.72 16.63 7.25
C LEU A 67 -9.26 17.99 6.70
N ALA A 68 -8.30 18.64 7.35
CA ALA A 68 -7.74 19.90 6.88
C ALA A 68 -6.88 19.78 5.60
N CYS A 69 -6.50 18.54 5.22
CA CYS A 69 -5.81 18.31 3.95
C CYS A 69 -6.72 18.40 2.73
N ASP A 70 -8.04 18.39 2.91
CA ASP A 70 -9.03 18.52 1.84
C ASP A 70 -8.81 17.55 0.66
N PHE A 71 -8.68 16.26 0.99
CA PHE A 71 -8.62 15.21 -0.03
C PHE A 71 -9.99 14.99 -0.66
N SER A 72 -10.02 14.66 -1.94
CA SER A 72 -11.27 14.48 -2.68
C SER A 72 -12.11 13.35 -2.10
N SER A 73 -13.40 13.60 -1.89
CA SER A 73 -14.36 12.59 -1.43
C SER A 73 -14.57 11.51 -2.49
N SER A 74 -14.71 10.26 -2.03
CA SER A 74 -15.06 9.11 -2.87
C SER A 74 -16.36 8.51 -2.40
N TYR A 75 -17.36 8.45 -3.27
CA TYR A 75 -18.72 8.02 -2.92
C TYR A 75 -19.02 6.58 -3.30
N GLY A 76 -18.10 5.91 -4.00
CA GLY A 76 -18.29 4.52 -4.40
C GLY A 76 -17.32 4.06 -5.48
N THR A 77 -17.57 2.84 -5.93
CA THR A 77 -16.81 2.20 -7.02
C THR A 77 -17.77 1.65 -8.05
N SER A 78 -17.59 2.00 -9.31
CA SER A 78 -18.30 1.39 -10.45
C SER A 78 -17.47 0.24 -11.00
N SER A 79 -18.10 -0.87 -11.33
CA SER A 79 -17.41 -2.05 -11.82
C SER A 79 -18.14 -2.72 -12.98
N LEU A 80 -17.37 -3.19 -13.94
CA LEU A 80 -17.79 -4.10 -15.01
C LEU A 80 -17.04 -5.43 -14.78
N TRP A 81 -17.51 -6.21 -13.78
CA TRP A 81 -16.87 -7.42 -13.27
C TRP A 81 -17.88 -8.56 -13.23
N GLY A 82 -17.58 -9.67 -13.89
CA GLY A 82 -18.47 -10.84 -13.96
C GLY A 82 -19.77 -10.62 -14.73
N SER A 83 -19.98 -9.46 -15.31
CA SER A 83 -21.19 -9.03 -16.01
C SER A 83 -20.87 -8.04 -17.11
N ASN A 84 -21.74 -7.94 -18.12
CA ASN A 84 -21.70 -6.88 -19.13
C ASN A 84 -22.49 -5.61 -18.72
N LYS A 85 -22.98 -5.58 -17.46
CA LYS A 85 -23.68 -4.41 -16.91
C LYS A 85 -22.81 -3.79 -15.83
N VAL A 86 -22.75 -2.46 -15.84
CA VAL A 86 -22.06 -1.71 -14.79
C VAL A 86 -22.82 -1.85 -13.49
N TYR A 87 -22.11 -2.25 -12.44
CA TYR A 87 -22.59 -2.24 -11.07
C TYR A 87 -21.85 -1.17 -10.28
N THR A 88 -22.57 -0.37 -9.51
CA THR A 88 -22.00 0.66 -8.64
C THR A 88 -22.23 0.29 -7.18
N ASN A 89 -21.13 0.18 -6.43
CA ASN A 89 -21.15 0.01 -4.98
C ASN A 89 -21.01 1.40 -4.36
N GLU A 90 -22.14 1.98 -3.93
CA GLU A 90 -22.17 3.31 -3.33
C GLU A 90 -21.99 3.26 -1.81
N TYR A 91 -21.26 4.22 -1.26
CA TYR A 91 -21.01 4.32 0.18
C TYR A 91 -22.14 5.02 0.94
N ILE A 92 -23.25 5.38 0.30
CA ILE A 92 -24.39 6.09 0.90
C ILE A 92 -24.95 5.35 2.14
N PHE A 93 -24.85 4.04 2.16
CA PHE A 93 -25.29 3.22 3.30
C PHE A 93 -24.18 2.94 4.33
N SER A 94 -22.99 3.47 4.12
CA SER A 94 -21.91 3.31 5.07
C SER A 94 -22.14 4.18 6.31
N PRO A 95 -22.07 3.62 7.53
CA PRO A 95 -22.18 4.42 8.76
C PRO A 95 -21.01 5.40 8.94
N TYR A 96 -19.97 5.28 8.13
CA TYR A 96 -18.78 6.14 8.14
C TYR A 96 -18.81 7.23 7.05
N GLY A 97 -19.93 7.34 6.29
CA GLY A 97 -20.06 8.30 5.20
C GLY A 97 -19.27 7.89 3.94
N TYR A 98 -18.49 8.80 3.39
CA TYR A 98 -17.71 8.62 2.16
C TYR A 98 -16.26 8.20 2.43
N GLY A 99 -15.59 7.68 1.41
CA GLY A 99 -14.15 7.43 1.37
C GLY A 99 -13.38 8.62 0.79
N TRP A 100 -12.11 8.41 0.45
CA TRP A 100 -11.25 9.46 -0.10
C TRP A 100 -10.43 8.97 -1.27
N ASN A 101 -10.25 9.86 -2.26
CA ASN A 101 -9.22 9.75 -3.28
C ASN A 101 -8.06 10.67 -2.88
N LEU A 102 -6.87 10.07 -2.75
CA LEU A 102 -5.69 10.72 -2.22
C LEU A 102 -4.74 11.15 -3.33
N ASP A 103 -4.18 12.36 -3.21
CA ASP A 103 -2.85 12.62 -3.73
C ASP A 103 -1.84 11.94 -2.79
N ARG A 104 -1.20 10.86 -3.25
CA ARG A 104 -0.31 10.04 -2.43
C ARG A 104 0.90 10.81 -1.92
N ASN A 105 1.42 11.76 -2.69
CA ASN A 105 2.56 12.57 -2.22
C ASN A 105 2.15 13.47 -1.07
N ARG A 106 1.02 14.16 -1.20
CA ARG A 106 0.46 14.99 -0.12
C ARG A 106 0.10 14.15 1.11
N PHE A 107 -0.48 12.96 0.89
CA PHE A 107 -0.86 12.08 1.99
C PHE A 107 0.36 11.51 2.73
N ASP A 108 1.37 11.04 2.02
CA ASP A 108 2.57 10.50 2.65
C ASP A 108 3.37 11.60 3.36
N GLN A 109 3.41 12.80 2.79
CA GLN A 109 3.99 13.98 3.44
C GLN A 109 3.22 14.36 4.71
N PHE A 110 1.89 14.38 4.66
CA PHE A 110 1.04 14.59 5.83
C PHE A 110 1.36 13.59 6.95
N MET A 111 1.43 12.28 6.63
CA MET A 111 1.76 11.25 7.62
C MET A 111 3.13 11.49 8.26
N MET A 112 4.13 11.85 7.46
CA MET A 112 5.47 12.18 7.94
C MET A 112 5.46 13.43 8.85
N GLU A 113 4.78 14.50 8.45
CA GLU A 113 4.69 15.73 9.23
C GLU A 113 4.00 15.48 10.57
N GLN A 114 2.89 14.76 10.60
CA GLN A 114 2.23 14.38 11.86
C GLN A 114 3.16 13.54 12.76
N THR A 115 4.00 12.71 12.17
CA THR A 115 4.97 11.91 12.92
C THR A 115 6.12 12.77 13.48
N LYS A 116 6.63 13.73 12.71
CA LYS A 116 7.66 14.68 13.19
C LYS A 116 7.18 15.52 14.37
N LEU A 117 5.89 15.91 14.37
CA LEU A 117 5.28 16.63 15.50
C LEU A 117 5.28 15.84 16.82
N GLN A 118 5.52 14.52 16.76
CA GLN A 118 5.66 13.66 17.94
C GLN A 118 7.14 13.42 18.34
N GLU A 119 8.07 14.28 17.90
CA GLU A 119 9.49 14.19 18.24
C GLU A 119 10.10 12.82 17.83
N VAL A 120 9.82 12.39 16.60
CA VAL A 120 10.42 11.20 15.97
C VAL A 120 11.55 11.67 15.06
N ASP A 121 12.73 11.07 15.20
CA ASP A 121 13.89 11.39 14.36
C ASP A 121 13.76 10.73 12.98
N PHE A 122 14.13 11.46 11.91
CA PHE A 122 14.14 10.93 10.54
C PHE A 122 15.53 10.99 9.93
N TYR A 123 15.97 9.86 9.39
CA TYR A 123 17.20 9.71 8.63
C TYR A 123 16.85 9.34 7.19
N PHE A 124 16.85 10.34 6.31
CA PHE A 124 16.66 10.16 4.87
C PHE A 124 17.96 9.71 4.18
N ASN A 125 17.86 9.23 2.94
CA ASN A 125 18.98 8.64 2.18
C ASN A 125 19.71 7.54 2.96
N THR A 126 19.00 6.86 3.87
CA THR A 126 19.60 5.94 4.84
C THR A 126 19.00 4.54 4.69
N SER A 127 19.84 3.55 4.42
CA SER A 127 19.46 2.15 4.29
C SER A 127 20.19 1.30 5.32
N CYS A 128 19.49 0.44 6.04
CA CYS A 128 20.10 -0.59 6.87
C CYS A 128 20.70 -1.68 5.97
N VAL A 129 22.00 -1.91 6.09
CA VAL A 129 22.74 -2.88 5.27
C VAL A 129 23.13 -4.12 6.05
N THR A 130 23.43 -4.00 7.35
CA THR A 130 23.63 -5.13 8.26
C THR A 130 22.95 -4.88 9.59
N SER A 131 22.66 -5.96 10.31
CA SER A 131 22.05 -5.90 11.64
C SER A 131 22.50 -7.08 12.47
N VAL A 132 22.90 -6.82 13.71
CA VAL A 132 23.31 -7.84 14.67
C VAL A 132 22.56 -7.59 15.98
N LEU A 133 21.95 -8.65 16.53
CA LEU A 133 21.37 -8.61 17.87
C LEU A 133 22.44 -9.04 18.87
N ASP A 134 22.83 -8.13 19.75
CA ASP A 134 23.81 -8.36 20.80
C ASP A 134 23.27 -7.88 22.16
N ASN A 135 23.24 -8.75 23.15
CA ASN A 135 22.74 -8.46 24.51
C ASN A 135 21.35 -7.76 24.49
N SER A 136 20.40 -8.29 23.72
CA SER A 136 19.03 -7.76 23.53
C SER A 136 18.98 -6.35 22.92
N GLN A 137 20.03 -5.92 22.25
CA GLN A 137 20.09 -4.67 21.50
C GLN A 137 20.51 -4.92 20.04
N TRP A 138 19.77 -4.36 19.11
CA TRP A 138 20.13 -4.33 17.71
C TRP A 138 21.24 -3.31 17.46
N GLN A 139 22.27 -3.74 16.78
CA GLN A 139 23.30 -2.89 16.19
C GLN A 139 23.04 -2.85 14.69
N LEU A 140 22.66 -1.68 14.18
CA LEU A 140 22.27 -1.47 12.79
C LEU A 140 23.36 -0.64 12.09
N GLU A 141 24.05 -1.24 11.13
CA GLU A 141 24.91 -0.49 10.23
C GLU A 141 24.04 0.03 9.07
N CYS A 142 24.07 1.34 8.89
CA CYS A 142 23.32 2.03 7.87
C CYS A 142 24.25 2.78 6.93
N GLU A 143 23.94 2.77 5.65
CA GLU A 143 24.60 3.61 4.64
C GLU A 143 23.73 4.83 4.34
N SER A 144 24.35 6.03 4.39
CA SER A 144 23.73 7.31 4.08
C SER A 144 24.63 8.10 3.13
N ASN A 145 24.22 8.22 1.85
CA ASN A 145 24.97 8.89 0.77
C ASN A 145 26.40 8.35 0.56
N SER A 146 27.35 8.67 1.37
CA SER A 146 28.73 8.17 1.35
C SER A 146 29.22 7.85 2.76
N ASP A 147 28.37 8.06 3.76
CA ASP A 147 28.73 7.93 5.16
C ASP A 147 28.11 6.67 5.76
N ARG A 148 28.81 6.09 6.72
CA ARG A 148 28.28 5.00 7.54
C ARG A 148 27.69 5.58 8.83
N LEU A 149 26.46 5.19 9.12
CA LEU A 149 25.73 5.53 10.33
C LEU A 149 25.47 4.26 11.15
N ASN A 150 25.89 4.26 12.39
CA ASN A 150 25.59 3.16 13.32
C ASN A 150 24.50 3.57 14.29
N LEU A 151 23.36 2.89 14.23
CA LEU A 151 22.25 3.05 15.16
C LEU A 151 22.14 1.84 16.06
N LYS A 152 21.67 2.07 17.29
CA LYS A 152 21.32 0.99 18.24
C LYS A 152 19.85 1.09 18.58
N ALA A 153 19.17 -0.04 18.70
CA ALA A 153 17.75 -0.11 19.04
C ALA A 153 17.44 -1.30 19.94
N ILE A 154 16.50 -1.14 20.87
CA ILE A 154 15.94 -2.27 21.62
C ILE A 154 15.01 -3.08 20.71
N PHE A 155 14.26 -2.40 19.85
CA PHE A 155 13.32 -3.04 18.93
C PHE A 155 13.42 -2.47 17.53
N VAL A 156 13.22 -3.32 16.49
CA VAL A 156 13.21 -2.89 15.09
C VAL A 156 11.86 -3.19 14.44
N VAL A 157 11.35 -2.23 13.66
CA VAL A 157 10.14 -2.40 12.86
C VAL A 157 10.49 -2.37 11.38
N ASP A 158 10.19 -3.44 10.67
CA ASP A 158 10.28 -3.45 9.20
C ASP A 158 8.99 -2.89 8.59
N ALA A 159 9.03 -1.65 8.14
CA ALA A 159 7.98 -0.96 7.41
C ALA A 159 8.42 -0.62 5.97
N SER A 160 9.39 -1.35 5.42
CA SER A 160 10.05 -1.07 4.14
C SER A 160 9.21 -1.45 2.90
N GLY A 161 7.93 -1.76 3.10
CA GLY A 161 7.00 -2.14 2.05
C GLY A 161 7.33 -3.52 1.46
N LYS A 162 6.91 -3.78 0.22
CA LYS A 162 7.08 -5.10 -0.44
C LYS A 162 8.52 -5.64 -0.44
N LYS A 163 9.52 -4.77 -0.22
CA LYS A 163 10.91 -5.22 -0.10
C LYS A 163 11.16 -6.04 1.15
N ALA A 164 10.46 -5.75 2.26
CA ALA A 164 10.68 -6.37 3.57
C ALA A 164 12.18 -6.43 3.87
N ALA A 165 12.84 -5.24 3.86
CA ALA A 165 14.29 -5.13 3.79
C ALA A 165 14.96 -5.65 5.06
N PHE A 166 14.42 -5.33 6.23
CA PHE A 166 14.96 -5.80 7.50
C PHE A 166 14.69 -7.30 7.70
N ALA A 167 13.48 -7.77 7.41
CA ALA A 167 13.14 -9.20 7.47
C ALA A 167 14.05 -10.05 6.56
N ALA A 168 14.39 -9.52 5.38
CA ALA A 168 15.33 -10.18 4.46
C ALA A 168 16.75 -10.29 5.04
N LEU A 169 17.23 -9.28 5.79
CA LEU A 169 18.51 -9.35 6.53
C LEU A 169 18.47 -10.43 7.61
N GLN A 170 17.29 -10.73 8.18
CA GLN A 170 17.08 -11.81 9.14
C GLN A 170 16.91 -13.19 8.48
N GLY A 171 17.06 -13.30 7.16
CA GLY A 171 16.88 -14.55 6.44
C GLY A 171 15.43 -15.01 6.26
N ILE A 172 14.46 -14.15 6.57
CA ILE A 172 13.04 -14.47 6.44
C ILE A 172 12.63 -14.54 4.97
N GLN A 173 11.96 -15.62 4.62
CA GLN A 173 11.53 -15.84 3.24
C GLN A 173 10.24 -15.08 2.91
N LYS A 174 10.19 -14.54 1.68
CA LYS A 174 8.99 -13.96 1.08
C LYS A 174 8.30 -15.02 0.22
N VAL A 175 7.09 -15.38 0.58
CA VAL A 175 6.25 -16.30 -0.19
C VAL A 175 5.35 -15.50 -1.12
N ARG A 176 5.53 -15.68 -2.42
CA ARG A 176 4.71 -15.01 -3.44
C ARG A 176 3.64 -15.95 -3.96
N SER A 177 2.40 -15.49 -3.98
CA SER A 177 1.25 -16.29 -4.43
C SER A 177 0.98 -16.15 -5.95
N ASP A 178 1.48 -15.10 -6.58
CA ASP A 178 1.26 -14.83 -8.01
C ASP A 178 2.36 -13.96 -8.62
N LYS A 179 2.26 -13.68 -9.92
CA LYS A 179 3.22 -12.85 -10.68
C LYS A 179 2.59 -11.52 -11.14
N GLN A 180 1.54 -11.05 -10.47
CA GLN A 180 0.79 -9.88 -10.90
C GLN A 180 1.64 -8.60 -10.90
N VAL A 181 1.44 -7.83 -11.95
CA VAL A 181 2.00 -6.48 -12.13
C VAL A 181 0.88 -5.52 -12.52
N GLY A 182 1.06 -4.26 -12.18
CA GLY A 182 0.23 -3.17 -12.67
C GLY A 182 1.03 -2.31 -13.66
N ILE A 183 0.46 -2.00 -14.80
CA ILE A 183 1.00 -1.05 -15.76
C ILE A 183 0.17 0.22 -15.63
N TYR A 184 0.81 1.32 -15.25
CA TYR A 184 0.13 2.57 -14.90
C TYR A 184 0.48 3.69 -15.85
N ARG A 185 -0.49 4.61 -16.00
CA ARG A 185 -0.35 5.85 -16.74
C ARG A 185 -1.18 6.95 -16.07
N PHE A 186 -0.66 8.18 -16.09
CA PHE A 186 -1.35 9.36 -15.57
C PHE A 186 -1.76 10.29 -16.70
N TYR A 187 -2.92 10.92 -16.54
CA TYR A 187 -3.52 11.87 -17.47
C TYR A 187 -3.89 13.14 -16.74
N ASP A 188 -3.84 14.29 -17.41
CA ASP A 188 -4.43 15.53 -16.93
C ASP A 188 -5.86 15.67 -17.46
N ILE A 189 -6.75 16.05 -16.57
CA ILE A 189 -8.14 16.36 -16.89
C ILE A 189 -8.20 17.86 -17.20
N ASN A 190 -8.39 18.21 -18.45
CA ASN A 190 -8.56 19.60 -18.89
C ASN A 190 -9.94 20.12 -18.48
N GLN A 191 -10.07 21.42 -18.18
CA GLN A 191 -11.32 22.06 -17.74
C GLN A 191 -12.52 21.80 -18.68
N HIS A 192 -12.29 21.63 -19.98
CA HIS A 192 -13.35 21.33 -20.95
C HIS A 192 -13.90 19.88 -20.85
N HIS A 193 -13.26 19.00 -20.07
CA HIS A 193 -13.62 17.59 -19.94
C HIS A 193 -14.06 17.20 -18.52
N GLU A 194 -13.95 18.10 -17.54
CA GLU A 194 -14.36 17.82 -16.15
C GLU A 194 -15.78 17.26 -16.04
N THR A 195 -16.72 17.78 -16.82
CA THR A 195 -18.13 17.36 -16.79
C THR A 195 -18.40 16.01 -17.46
N LYS A 196 -17.45 15.48 -18.25
CA LYS A 196 -17.60 14.22 -18.99
C LYS A 196 -17.00 13.01 -18.29
N ILE A 197 -16.05 13.24 -17.38
CA ILE A 197 -15.40 12.17 -16.64
C ILE A 197 -16.22 11.89 -15.40
N LYS A 198 -16.86 10.72 -15.34
CA LYS A 198 -17.52 10.28 -14.12
C LYS A 198 -16.51 10.25 -12.98
N GLU A 199 -16.80 11.00 -11.92
CA GLU A 199 -16.00 10.98 -10.69
C GLU A 199 -15.96 9.57 -10.10
N GLY A 200 -14.87 9.28 -9.34
CA GLY A 200 -14.73 8.06 -8.58
C GLY A 200 -13.88 6.99 -9.26
N ILE A 201 -14.02 5.80 -8.73
CA ILE A 201 -13.23 4.62 -9.11
C ILE A 201 -14.02 3.79 -10.13
N VAL A 202 -13.32 3.33 -11.16
CA VAL A 202 -13.88 2.37 -12.13
C VAL A 202 -12.95 1.17 -12.22
N VAL A 203 -13.53 -0.02 -12.20
CA VAL A 203 -12.86 -1.31 -12.42
C VAL A 203 -13.53 -2.03 -13.59
N GLU A 204 -12.74 -2.51 -14.54
CA GLU A 204 -13.26 -3.21 -15.72
C GLU A 204 -12.38 -4.40 -16.08
N THR A 205 -12.98 -5.59 -16.21
CA THR A 205 -12.28 -6.82 -16.61
C THR A 205 -12.14 -6.97 -18.11
N THR A 206 -11.04 -7.55 -18.53
CA THR A 206 -10.75 -7.94 -19.93
C THR A 206 -10.16 -9.35 -19.97
N GLN A 207 -9.94 -9.89 -21.15
CA GLN A 207 -9.44 -11.25 -21.34
C GLN A 207 -8.12 -11.54 -20.61
N ASN A 208 -7.18 -10.60 -20.56
CA ASN A 208 -5.83 -10.81 -20.03
C ASN A 208 -5.56 -10.07 -18.72
N GLY A 209 -6.61 -9.58 -18.04
CA GLY A 209 -6.46 -8.79 -16.82
C GLY A 209 -7.65 -7.89 -16.55
N TRP A 210 -7.41 -6.82 -15.79
CA TRP A 210 -8.44 -5.84 -15.48
C TRP A 210 -7.88 -4.43 -15.35
N TRP A 211 -8.71 -3.48 -15.72
CA TRP A 211 -8.43 -2.05 -15.63
C TRP A 211 -8.90 -1.47 -14.29
N TYR A 212 -8.12 -0.56 -13.79
CA TYR A 212 -8.43 0.32 -12.68
C TYR A 212 -8.28 1.75 -13.14
N SER A 213 -9.22 2.62 -12.80
CA SER A 213 -9.05 4.05 -12.99
C SER A 213 -9.68 4.83 -11.84
N ALA A 214 -9.03 5.91 -11.44
CA ALA A 214 -9.53 6.81 -10.41
C ALA A 214 -9.22 8.26 -10.75
N THR A 215 -10.20 9.13 -10.50
CA THR A 215 -9.97 10.58 -10.48
C THR A 215 -9.20 10.93 -9.21
N LEU A 216 -8.20 11.77 -9.36
CA LEU A 216 -7.34 12.22 -8.30
C LEU A 216 -7.54 13.71 -8.04
N PRO A 217 -7.16 14.23 -6.86
CA PRO A 217 -7.01 15.65 -6.65
C PRO A 217 -6.15 16.32 -7.74
N ASN A 218 -6.34 17.61 -7.95
CA ASN A 218 -5.60 18.41 -8.95
C ASN A 218 -5.87 18.00 -10.41
N ASN A 219 -7.10 17.62 -10.71
CA ASN A 219 -7.55 17.32 -12.08
C ASN A 219 -6.68 16.29 -12.79
N LYS A 220 -6.40 15.19 -12.10
CA LYS A 220 -5.65 14.06 -12.64
C LYS A 220 -6.51 12.80 -12.69
N LEU A 221 -6.19 11.93 -13.63
CA LEU A 221 -6.72 10.59 -13.73
C LEU A 221 -5.54 9.62 -13.68
N VAL A 222 -5.61 8.63 -12.81
CA VAL A 222 -4.73 7.46 -12.86
C VAL A 222 -5.45 6.33 -13.56
N LEU A 223 -4.71 5.64 -14.41
CA LEU A 223 -5.15 4.44 -15.10
C LEU A 223 -4.13 3.34 -14.86
N GLY A 224 -4.59 2.17 -14.47
CA GLY A 224 -3.75 0.99 -14.23
C GLY A 224 -4.35 -0.25 -14.89
N TYR A 225 -3.51 -1.05 -15.53
CA TYR A 225 -3.87 -2.36 -16.04
C TYR A 225 -3.19 -3.45 -15.24
N MET A 226 -3.97 -4.29 -14.58
CA MET A 226 -3.49 -5.41 -13.77
C MET A 226 -3.47 -6.69 -14.60
N THR A 227 -2.29 -7.29 -14.73
CA THR A 227 -2.08 -8.55 -15.45
C THR A 227 -0.88 -9.29 -14.87
N ASP A 228 -0.56 -10.48 -15.39
CA ASP A 228 0.67 -11.18 -15.00
C ASP A 228 1.88 -10.67 -15.77
N ALA A 229 3.08 -10.78 -15.18
CA ALA A 229 4.31 -10.23 -15.73
C ALA A 229 4.67 -10.81 -17.13
N ASP A 230 4.41 -12.08 -17.34
CA ASP A 230 4.58 -12.75 -18.65
C ASP A 230 3.59 -12.20 -19.69
N LEU A 231 2.32 -12.07 -19.35
CA LEU A 231 1.32 -11.50 -20.24
C LEU A 231 1.60 -10.02 -20.56
N ALA A 232 2.06 -9.24 -19.57
CA ALA A 232 2.48 -7.85 -19.80
C ALA A 232 3.64 -7.75 -20.77
N HIS A 233 4.59 -8.70 -20.69
CA HIS A 233 5.74 -8.79 -21.61
C HIS A 233 5.27 -9.15 -23.02
N ASP A 234 4.46 -10.20 -23.18
CA ASP A 234 3.99 -10.70 -24.47
C ASP A 234 3.15 -9.65 -25.22
N LEU A 235 2.28 -8.94 -24.49
CA LEU A 235 1.48 -7.83 -25.00
C LEU A 235 2.29 -6.53 -25.17
N LYS A 236 3.56 -6.49 -24.76
CA LYS A 236 4.46 -5.33 -24.83
C LYS A 236 3.84 -4.06 -24.24
N LEU A 237 3.20 -4.16 -23.06
CA LEU A 237 2.39 -3.10 -22.48
C LEU A 237 3.17 -1.87 -21.98
N LYS A 238 4.50 -1.90 -21.99
CA LYS A 238 5.32 -0.69 -21.80
C LYS A 238 5.31 0.23 -23.02
N SER A 239 4.87 -0.26 -24.19
CA SER A 239 4.67 0.56 -25.37
C SER A 239 3.39 1.39 -25.22
N PRO A 240 3.45 2.73 -25.35
CA PRO A 240 2.27 3.56 -25.33
C PRO A 240 1.19 3.14 -26.36
N ILE A 241 1.62 2.73 -27.57
CA ILE A 241 0.73 2.30 -28.64
C ILE A 241 -0.04 1.03 -28.25
N ASN A 242 0.64 0.04 -27.69
CA ASN A 242 0.01 -1.22 -27.29
C ASN A 242 -0.91 -1.04 -26.08
N PHE A 243 -0.50 -0.20 -25.13
CA PHE A 243 -1.32 0.15 -23.97
C PHE A 243 -2.63 0.82 -24.40
N GLU A 244 -2.56 1.81 -25.29
CA GLU A 244 -3.75 2.50 -25.83
C GLU A 244 -4.61 1.54 -26.67
N ALA A 245 -4.03 0.70 -27.51
CA ALA A 245 -4.76 -0.29 -28.29
C ALA A 245 -5.55 -1.27 -27.40
N LEU A 246 -4.97 -1.67 -26.25
CA LEU A 246 -5.67 -2.49 -25.28
C LEU A 246 -6.78 -1.71 -24.56
N LEU A 247 -6.52 -0.44 -24.22
CA LEU A 247 -7.50 0.44 -23.58
C LEU A 247 -8.74 0.68 -24.45
N GLN A 248 -8.57 0.84 -25.75
CA GLN A 248 -9.67 1.02 -26.70
C GLN A 248 -10.60 -0.20 -26.83
N GLN A 249 -10.20 -1.37 -26.32
CA GLN A 249 -11.05 -2.56 -26.27
C GLN A 249 -11.99 -2.58 -25.06
N THR A 250 -11.92 -1.60 -24.17
CA THR A 250 -12.75 -1.50 -22.97
C THR A 250 -14.10 -0.83 -23.29
N GLN A 251 -15.11 -1.09 -22.45
CA GLN A 251 -16.45 -0.50 -22.62
C GLN A 251 -16.58 0.85 -21.93
N ILE A 252 -16.01 0.98 -20.70
CA ILE A 252 -16.20 2.19 -19.87
C ILE A 252 -14.89 2.88 -19.51
N THR A 253 -13.79 2.14 -19.43
CA THR A 253 -12.51 2.72 -19.00
C THR A 253 -11.91 3.62 -20.06
N GLY A 254 -11.95 3.22 -21.33
CA GLY A 254 -11.45 3.99 -22.45
C GLY A 254 -12.17 5.32 -22.65
N GLU A 255 -13.49 5.35 -22.41
CA GLU A 255 -14.28 6.59 -22.50
C GLU A 255 -13.78 7.68 -21.55
N ARG A 256 -13.24 7.27 -20.37
CA ARG A 256 -12.70 8.22 -19.37
C ARG A 256 -11.42 8.92 -19.81
N THR A 257 -10.74 8.38 -20.80
CA THR A 257 -9.46 8.92 -21.30
C THR A 257 -9.59 9.62 -22.64
N LEU A 258 -10.79 9.62 -23.26
CA LEU A 258 -11.03 10.28 -24.54
C LEU A 258 -10.67 11.77 -24.45
N ALA A 259 -9.78 12.20 -25.34
CA ALA A 259 -9.28 13.58 -25.43
C ALA A 259 -8.48 14.08 -24.20
N LEU A 260 -8.03 13.19 -23.30
CA LEU A 260 -7.11 13.56 -22.23
C LEU A 260 -5.66 13.56 -22.71
N GLU A 261 -4.88 14.49 -22.19
CA GLU A 261 -3.43 14.51 -22.42
C GLU A 261 -2.73 13.55 -21.49
N THR A 262 -1.79 12.78 -22.04
CA THR A 262 -0.99 11.84 -21.26
C THR A 262 0.19 12.54 -20.61
N LYS A 263 0.42 12.28 -19.32
CA LYS A 263 1.56 12.84 -18.57
C LYS A 263 2.75 11.90 -18.51
N THR A 264 2.53 10.61 -18.68
CA THR A 264 3.59 9.60 -18.54
C THR A 264 3.56 8.58 -19.66
N SER A 265 4.70 7.99 -19.96
CA SER A 265 4.73 6.68 -20.61
C SER A 265 4.22 5.61 -19.65
N PRO A 266 3.67 4.48 -20.14
CA PRO A 266 3.29 3.37 -19.29
C PRO A 266 4.49 2.85 -18.49
N PHE A 267 4.31 2.70 -17.16
CA PHE A 267 5.34 2.17 -16.28
C PHE A 267 4.81 1.02 -15.43
N LEU A 268 5.71 0.10 -15.06
CA LEU A 268 5.37 -1.14 -14.39
C LEU A 268 5.63 -1.02 -12.88
N VAL A 269 4.67 -1.49 -12.10
CA VAL A 269 4.74 -1.60 -10.64
C VAL A 269 4.39 -3.03 -10.21
N ALA A 270 5.12 -3.58 -9.25
CA ALA A 270 4.83 -4.90 -8.69
C ALA A 270 3.48 -4.88 -7.94
N ALA A 271 2.55 -5.72 -8.37
CA ALA A 271 1.20 -5.83 -7.82
C ALA A 271 0.89 -7.22 -7.23
N HIS A 272 1.89 -8.10 -7.16
CA HIS A 272 1.74 -9.47 -6.67
C HIS A 272 1.40 -9.52 -5.18
N THR A 273 0.62 -10.55 -4.83
CA THR A 273 0.35 -10.94 -3.46
C THR A 273 1.56 -11.67 -2.87
N GLN A 274 1.99 -11.26 -1.68
CA GLN A 274 3.07 -11.93 -0.93
C GLN A 274 2.88 -11.80 0.57
N TYR A 275 3.51 -12.70 1.32
CA TYR A 275 3.61 -12.64 2.77
C TYR A 275 4.99 -13.12 3.23
N LEU A 276 5.37 -12.81 4.48
CA LEU A 276 6.57 -13.34 5.12
C LEU A 276 6.28 -14.70 5.76
N SER A 277 7.24 -15.61 5.72
CA SER A 277 7.16 -16.89 6.44
C SER A 277 7.09 -16.70 7.96
N ALA A 278 7.55 -15.57 8.48
CA ALA A 278 7.34 -15.09 9.84
C ALA A 278 7.30 -13.56 9.84
N SER A 279 6.29 -12.96 10.47
CA SER A 279 6.15 -11.51 10.57
C SER A 279 6.76 -10.92 11.84
N VAL A 280 7.30 -11.76 12.71
CA VAL A 280 7.96 -11.39 13.97
C VAL A 280 9.22 -12.21 14.19
N GLY A 281 10.13 -11.69 15.00
CA GLY A 281 11.30 -12.37 15.51
C GLY A 281 11.76 -11.77 16.84
N GLU A 282 12.92 -12.17 17.31
CA GLU A 282 13.47 -11.62 18.55
C GLU A 282 13.79 -10.14 18.35
N GLY A 283 13.12 -9.26 19.13
CA GLY A 283 13.33 -7.83 19.08
C GLY A 283 12.94 -7.13 17.77
N TRP A 284 12.10 -7.75 16.95
CA TRP A 284 11.61 -7.11 15.73
C TRP A 284 10.24 -7.66 15.25
N LEU A 285 9.56 -6.85 14.43
CA LEU A 285 8.39 -7.26 13.66
C LEU A 285 8.31 -6.51 12.32
N ALA A 286 7.57 -7.08 11.36
CA ALA A 286 7.23 -6.43 10.09
C ALA A 286 5.79 -5.90 10.11
N VAL A 287 5.53 -4.75 9.44
CA VAL A 287 4.22 -4.09 9.39
C VAL A 287 3.85 -3.66 7.98
N GLY A 288 2.55 -3.63 7.68
CA GLY A 288 2.04 -3.20 6.37
C GLY A 288 2.45 -4.14 5.25
N ASP A 289 2.88 -3.59 4.11
CA ASP A 289 3.29 -4.40 2.96
C ASP A 289 4.59 -5.17 3.17
N ALA A 290 5.36 -4.85 4.22
CA ALA A 290 6.52 -5.64 4.59
C ALA A 290 6.11 -6.99 5.19
N ALA A 291 5.08 -7.03 6.02
CA ALA A 291 4.55 -8.28 6.58
C ALA A 291 3.75 -9.08 5.54
N SER A 292 2.84 -8.42 4.84
CA SER A 292 2.03 -9.02 3.77
C SER A 292 1.60 -7.95 2.78
N SER A 293 1.62 -8.22 1.48
CA SER A 293 1.12 -7.30 0.46
C SER A 293 -0.03 -7.91 -0.32
N TYR A 294 -1.04 -7.10 -0.58
CA TYR A 294 -2.31 -7.51 -1.18
C TYR A 294 -2.38 -7.12 -2.65
N ASP A 295 -3.20 -7.87 -3.37
CA ASP A 295 -3.65 -7.53 -4.72
C ASP A 295 -4.38 -6.17 -4.70
N PRO A 296 -4.12 -5.28 -5.67
CA PRO A 296 -4.79 -3.99 -5.76
C PRO A 296 -6.32 -4.05 -5.81
N ILE A 297 -6.91 -5.18 -6.21
CA ILE A 297 -8.37 -5.37 -6.21
C ILE A 297 -9.00 -5.14 -4.83
N SER A 298 -8.24 -5.36 -3.77
CA SER A 298 -8.73 -5.15 -2.41
C SER A 298 -8.91 -3.67 -2.05
N SER A 299 -8.17 -2.76 -2.68
CA SER A 299 -8.07 -1.33 -2.32
C SER A 299 -7.76 -1.09 -0.83
N LEU A 300 -7.17 -2.08 -0.13
CA LEU A 300 -6.98 -2.06 1.33
C LEU A 300 -5.55 -1.77 1.78
N GLY A 301 -4.58 -1.56 0.89
CA GLY A 301 -3.17 -1.45 1.26
C GLY A 301 -2.87 -0.38 2.32
N ILE A 302 -3.40 0.83 2.15
CA ILE A 302 -3.24 1.92 3.12
C ILE A 302 -4.01 1.60 4.41
N TYR A 303 -5.28 1.23 4.29
CA TYR A 303 -6.13 0.91 5.44
C TYR A 303 -5.53 -0.22 6.31
N LYS A 304 -5.09 -1.30 5.69
CA LYS A 304 -4.37 -2.39 6.35
C LYS A 304 -3.14 -1.90 7.11
N SER A 305 -2.34 -1.04 6.48
CA SER A 305 -1.14 -0.46 7.12
C SER A 305 -1.49 0.32 8.38
N LEU A 306 -2.58 1.09 8.36
CA LEU A 306 -3.08 1.83 9.54
C LEU A 306 -3.57 0.90 10.65
N VAL A 307 -4.26 -0.19 10.31
CA VAL A 307 -4.75 -1.19 11.27
C VAL A 307 -3.59 -1.97 11.89
N MET A 308 -2.71 -2.51 11.04
CA MET A 308 -1.56 -3.29 11.49
C MET A 308 -0.60 -2.49 12.37
N SER A 309 -0.46 -1.18 12.12
CA SER A 309 0.37 -0.28 12.93
C SER A 309 -0.13 -0.20 14.38
N GLN A 310 -1.43 -0.25 14.60
CA GLN A 310 -2.00 -0.27 15.94
C GLN A 310 -1.76 -1.61 16.63
N TRP A 311 -1.97 -2.73 15.93
CA TRP A 311 -1.64 -4.06 16.47
C TRP A 311 -0.16 -4.16 16.83
N ALA A 312 0.71 -3.67 15.92
CA ALA A 312 2.16 -3.64 16.13
C ALA A 312 2.54 -2.82 17.37
N SER A 313 1.91 -1.65 17.57
CA SER A 313 2.23 -0.82 18.74
C SER A 313 1.95 -1.53 20.07
N PHE A 314 0.82 -2.26 20.20
CA PHE A 314 0.54 -3.06 21.38
C PHE A 314 1.57 -4.16 21.57
N ALA A 315 1.90 -4.92 20.51
CA ALA A 315 2.87 -6.00 20.59
C ALA A 315 4.29 -5.52 20.93
N ILE A 316 4.67 -4.33 20.46
CA ILE A 316 5.97 -3.73 20.76
C ILE A 316 6.02 -3.26 22.21
N ILE A 317 4.97 -2.61 22.71
CA ILE A 317 4.90 -2.18 24.13
C ILE A 317 4.98 -3.39 25.05
N ASP A 318 4.24 -4.48 24.76
CA ASP A 318 4.34 -5.73 25.51
C ASP A 318 5.78 -6.27 25.49
N ALA A 319 6.41 -6.29 24.31
CA ALA A 319 7.78 -6.78 24.16
C ALA A 319 8.82 -5.93 24.92
N LEU A 320 8.66 -4.60 24.95
CA LEU A 320 9.51 -3.69 25.74
C LEU A 320 9.34 -3.88 27.25
N ASN A 321 8.18 -4.40 27.68
CA ASN A 321 7.89 -4.79 29.06
C ASN A 321 8.21 -6.29 29.36
N GLU A 322 8.98 -6.93 28.49
CA GLU A 322 9.37 -8.35 28.58
C GLU A 322 8.21 -9.36 28.42
N GLU A 323 7.04 -8.91 27.97
CA GLU A 323 5.87 -9.76 27.69
C GLU A 323 5.90 -10.30 26.25
N LYS A 324 6.18 -11.58 26.09
CA LYS A 324 6.31 -12.24 24.76
C LYS A 324 4.97 -12.59 24.12
N SER A 325 3.85 -12.49 24.83
CA SER A 325 2.51 -12.86 24.34
C SER A 325 2.03 -11.92 23.22
N GLY A 326 2.36 -10.63 23.28
CA GLY A 326 1.97 -9.63 22.30
C GLY A 326 2.49 -9.92 20.90
N LEU A 327 3.77 -10.32 20.76
CA LEU A 327 4.34 -10.69 19.46
C LEU A 327 3.67 -11.93 18.84
N LYS A 328 3.37 -12.95 19.65
CA LYS A 328 2.66 -14.14 19.19
C LYS A 328 1.25 -13.79 18.70
N LYS A 329 0.54 -12.94 19.44
CA LYS A 329 -0.78 -12.47 19.07
C LYS A 329 -0.75 -11.63 17.79
N TYR A 330 0.25 -10.78 17.63
CA TYR A 330 0.44 -9.99 16.42
C TYR A 330 0.66 -10.89 15.19
N ASP A 331 1.58 -11.84 15.27
CA ASP A 331 1.84 -12.78 14.16
C ASP A 331 0.58 -13.56 13.78
N TYR A 332 -0.16 -14.06 14.77
CA TYR A 332 -1.45 -14.71 14.54
C TYR A 332 -2.46 -13.81 13.82
N LEU A 333 -2.59 -12.54 14.25
CA LEU A 333 -3.52 -11.59 13.61
C LEU A 333 -3.11 -11.29 12.16
N VAL A 334 -1.82 -11.13 11.89
CA VAL A 334 -1.30 -10.92 10.52
C VAL A 334 -1.62 -12.12 9.63
N GLN A 335 -1.42 -13.35 10.12
CA GLN A 335 -1.72 -14.56 9.39
C GLN A 335 -3.23 -14.71 9.13
N GLN A 336 -4.08 -14.46 10.13
CA GLN A 336 -5.53 -14.53 9.99
C GLN A 336 -6.05 -13.48 8.99
N ASP A 337 -5.57 -12.24 9.06
CA ASP A 337 -5.93 -11.18 8.13
C ASP A 337 -5.56 -11.55 6.69
N PHE A 338 -4.36 -12.12 6.49
CA PHE A 338 -3.91 -12.59 5.18
C PHE A 338 -4.76 -13.76 4.65
N GLN A 339 -5.14 -14.71 5.49
CA GLN A 339 -6.01 -15.83 5.10
C GLN A 339 -7.41 -15.35 4.70
N GLN A 340 -8.01 -14.44 5.49
CA GLN A 340 -9.31 -13.84 5.16
C GLN A 340 -9.26 -13.06 3.83
N TYR A 341 -8.19 -12.27 3.65
CA TYR A 341 -7.96 -11.57 2.39
C TYR A 341 -7.85 -12.54 1.21
N THR A 342 -7.09 -13.63 1.34
CA THR A 342 -6.88 -14.61 0.26
C THR A 342 -8.20 -15.29 -0.13
N ALA A 343 -9.02 -15.68 0.85
CA ALA A 343 -10.35 -16.24 0.61
C ALA A 343 -11.25 -15.24 -0.14
N LYS A 344 -11.27 -13.98 0.33
CA LYS A 344 -12.07 -12.93 -0.30
C LYS A 344 -11.60 -12.59 -1.72
N ARG A 345 -10.30 -12.54 -1.94
CA ARG A 345 -9.70 -12.35 -3.26
C ARG A 345 -10.16 -13.43 -4.23
N LEU A 346 -10.12 -14.69 -3.81
CA LEU A 346 -10.57 -15.84 -4.62
C LEU A 346 -12.04 -15.68 -5.01
N GLU A 347 -12.92 -15.36 -4.05
CA GLU A 347 -14.34 -15.10 -4.32
C GLU A 347 -14.55 -14.04 -5.41
N PHE A 348 -13.82 -12.93 -5.34
CA PHE A 348 -13.92 -11.86 -6.36
C PHE A 348 -13.48 -12.35 -7.74
N TYR A 349 -12.33 -13.01 -7.84
CA TYR A 349 -11.84 -13.50 -9.12
C TYR A 349 -12.77 -14.57 -9.73
N GLN A 350 -13.37 -15.42 -8.91
CA GLN A 350 -14.33 -16.46 -9.36
C GLN A 350 -15.66 -15.89 -9.89
N GLN A 351 -16.00 -14.64 -9.58
CA GLN A 351 -17.17 -13.98 -10.16
C GLN A 351 -17.00 -13.67 -11.66
N GLU A 352 -15.77 -13.53 -12.15
CA GLU A 352 -15.52 -13.27 -13.56
C GLU A 352 -15.49 -14.57 -14.36
N LYS A 353 -16.61 -14.88 -15.02
CA LYS A 353 -16.79 -16.14 -15.78
C LYS A 353 -16.71 -15.93 -17.30
N ARG A 354 -16.79 -14.69 -17.79
CA ARG A 354 -16.79 -14.39 -19.23
C ARG A 354 -15.46 -14.77 -19.89
N PHE A 355 -14.36 -14.74 -19.13
CA PHE A 355 -13.01 -15.01 -19.60
C PHE A 355 -12.37 -16.23 -18.92
N SER A 356 -13.18 -17.17 -18.41
CA SER A 356 -12.69 -18.32 -17.64
C SER A 356 -11.60 -19.14 -18.34
N GLU A 357 -11.63 -19.18 -19.68
CA GLU A 357 -10.64 -19.93 -20.48
C GLU A 357 -9.34 -19.18 -20.72
N ALA A 358 -9.28 -17.88 -20.44
CA ALA A 358 -8.07 -17.10 -20.64
C ALA A 358 -7.05 -17.35 -19.51
N VAL A 359 -5.76 -17.33 -19.87
CA VAL A 359 -4.64 -17.72 -18.99
C VAL A 359 -4.65 -16.94 -17.67
N PHE A 360 -4.88 -15.63 -17.69
CA PHE A 360 -4.94 -14.79 -16.51
C PHE A 360 -6.01 -15.26 -15.50
N TRP A 361 -7.21 -15.58 -15.98
CA TRP A 361 -8.36 -15.99 -15.17
C TRP A 361 -8.23 -17.42 -14.71
N LYS A 362 -7.76 -18.35 -15.55
CA LYS A 362 -7.48 -19.75 -15.15
C LYS A 362 -6.55 -19.82 -13.93
N ARG A 363 -5.49 -19.03 -13.92
CA ARG A 363 -4.54 -18.99 -12.79
C ARG A 363 -5.19 -18.53 -11.47
N ARG A 364 -6.32 -17.81 -11.53
CA ARG A 364 -7.01 -17.24 -10.36
C ARG A 364 -8.27 -17.99 -9.95
N HIS A 365 -8.84 -18.76 -10.87
CA HIS A 365 -10.02 -19.61 -10.59
C HIS A 365 -9.63 -20.95 -9.96
N TYR A 366 -8.52 -21.49 -10.37
CA TYR A 366 -7.99 -22.76 -9.87
C TYR A 366 -6.76 -22.43 -9.02
N ASN A 367 -6.91 -22.39 -7.69
CA ASN A 367 -5.79 -22.27 -6.77
C ASN A 367 -4.66 -23.24 -7.16
N GLN A 368 -3.59 -22.76 -7.74
CA GLN A 368 -2.36 -23.51 -7.96
C GLN A 368 -1.33 -23.11 -6.91
#